data_0af32085576b6a99ca35d8c764c90394
#
_entry.id   0af32085576b6a99ca35d8c764c90394
#
_cell.length_a   1.000
_cell.length_b   1.000
_cell.length_c   1.000
_cell.angle_alpha   90.00
_cell.angle_beta   90.00
_cell.angle_gamma   90.00
#
_symmetry.space_group_name_H-M   'P 1'
#
loop_
_entity.id
_entity.type
_entity.pdbx_description
1 polymer ?
#
loop_
_entity_poly.entity_id
_entity_poly.type
_entity_poly.pdbx_seq_one_letter_code
_entity_poly.pdbx_strand_id
1 'polypeptide(L)'
;VGIPMLWLDYAVGHKFRGSPPWALRKIIGGGEFIGWFQTFVCFVIMVYYGAVLAWGVQYTIYSVNEAWGADPTTFFLESFLEKVPGDTFSWAPAWAVMIPLALVWVLVLFVIGRGLSKGVEAANKVFLPLLVILFLALVVRAIFLPGAIEGLNAFFTPNWGALADPNVWLAAFAQIFYSLSVGFGIMLTYASYLQRKSNLTGTALVAGFANSSFEILAGIGVFSAIGFMAHQGGVSVSEVEGLTGPILSFVTFPKIISMMPGGPIFGVLFFSSLVLAGVTSLLSLLQVVSGGLQDKFGWSPARSALVLGVPATVISLVLFGTRSGLNNLDIVDNFINSVGVVSSAIMFAVLCAVAGPRLGVLRAHINSVSSVKVPWLWEPLVGIVIPIVLFVMMAMSIVRILTEGYETYPTRYVLIFGWGSVAVAVIASL
;
A
#
# COMPACT_ATOMS: atom_id res chain seq x y z
N VAL A 1 -9.98 -3.95 -14.45
CA VAL A 1 -8.59 -4.44 -14.33
C VAL A 1 -8.37 -5.15 -12.99
N GLY A 2 -8.71 -4.54 -11.86
CA GLY A 2 -8.44 -5.10 -10.52
C GLY A 2 -9.08 -6.47 -10.27
N ILE A 3 -10.39 -6.62 -10.47
CA ILE A 3 -11.10 -7.90 -10.26
C ILE A 3 -10.53 -9.05 -11.12
N PRO A 4 -10.23 -8.88 -12.42
CA PRO A 4 -9.57 -9.92 -13.21
C PRO A 4 -8.21 -10.36 -12.65
N MET A 5 -7.41 -9.44 -12.12
CA MET A 5 -6.14 -9.76 -11.47
C MET A 5 -6.33 -10.44 -10.10
N LEU A 6 -7.31 -10.00 -9.31
CA LEU A 6 -7.70 -10.70 -8.08
C LEU A 6 -8.08 -12.16 -8.37
N TRP A 7 -8.84 -12.41 -9.43
CA TRP A 7 -9.17 -13.78 -9.83
C TRP A 7 -7.94 -14.59 -10.20
N LEU A 8 -6.93 -13.97 -10.82
CA LEU A 8 -5.66 -14.64 -11.12
C LEU A 8 -4.92 -15.02 -9.85
N ASP A 9 -4.72 -14.05 -8.93
CA ASP A 9 -4.08 -14.30 -7.63
C ASP A 9 -4.79 -15.41 -6.85
N TYR A 10 -6.13 -15.35 -6.79
CA TYR A 10 -6.94 -16.38 -6.11
C TYR A 10 -6.86 -17.74 -6.79
N ALA A 11 -6.90 -17.79 -8.12
CA ALA A 11 -6.80 -19.04 -8.86
C ALA A 11 -5.46 -19.74 -8.62
N VAL A 12 -4.36 -18.99 -8.70
CA VAL A 12 -2.99 -19.51 -8.51
C VAL A 12 -2.77 -19.91 -7.05
N GLY A 13 -3.03 -19.02 -6.10
CA GLY A 13 -2.85 -19.31 -4.68
C GLY A 13 -3.68 -20.50 -4.20
N HIS A 14 -4.94 -20.55 -4.56
CA HIS A 14 -5.84 -21.65 -4.17
C HIS A 14 -5.50 -22.98 -4.86
N LYS A 15 -5.08 -22.96 -6.12
CA LYS A 15 -4.73 -24.18 -6.87
C LYS A 15 -3.43 -24.79 -6.38
N PHE A 16 -2.38 -23.98 -6.21
CA PHE A 16 -1.03 -24.47 -5.94
C PHE A 16 -0.66 -24.53 -4.47
N ARG A 17 -1.42 -23.85 -3.59
CA ARG A 17 -1.28 -23.90 -2.14
C ARG A 17 0.16 -23.60 -1.67
N GLY A 18 0.44 -22.34 -1.37
CA GLY A 18 1.73 -21.90 -0.86
C GLY A 18 1.99 -20.43 -1.17
N SER A 19 3.16 -19.99 -0.74
CA SER A 19 3.68 -18.65 -1.00
C SER A 19 3.96 -18.43 -2.50
N PRO A 20 4.16 -17.18 -2.94
CA PRO A 20 4.45 -16.88 -4.34
C PRO A 20 5.60 -17.72 -4.95
N PRO A 21 6.79 -17.85 -4.33
CA PRO A 21 7.87 -18.68 -4.89
C PRO A 21 7.45 -20.13 -5.10
N TRP A 22 6.78 -20.71 -4.12
CA TRP A 22 6.32 -22.09 -4.19
C TRP A 22 5.23 -22.29 -5.24
N ALA A 23 4.23 -21.41 -5.28
CA ALA A 23 3.11 -21.52 -6.20
C ALA A 23 3.55 -21.33 -7.65
N LEU A 24 4.38 -20.32 -7.94
CA LEU A 24 4.84 -20.02 -9.29
C LEU A 24 5.86 -21.04 -9.82
N ARG A 25 6.69 -21.61 -8.94
CA ARG A 25 7.55 -22.77 -9.30
C ARG A 25 6.75 -23.95 -9.79
N LYS A 26 5.54 -24.19 -9.27
CA LYS A 26 4.64 -25.26 -9.72
C LYS A 26 4.03 -25.00 -11.10
N ILE A 27 3.99 -23.77 -11.55
CA ILE A 27 3.59 -23.43 -12.92
C ILE A 27 4.70 -23.81 -13.89
N ILE A 28 5.92 -23.34 -13.64
CA ILE A 28 7.15 -23.67 -14.35
C ILE A 28 8.34 -23.41 -13.41
N GLY A 29 9.39 -24.23 -13.52
CA GLY A 29 10.56 -24.14 -12.63
C GLY A 29 11.15 -22.72 -12.50
N GLY A 30 11.30 -22.00 -13.61
CA GLY A 30 11.77 -20.59 -13.63
C GLY A 30 10.79 -19.58 -13.00
N GLY A 31 9.53 -19.96 -12.77
CA GLY A 31 8.54 -19.13 -12.08
C GLY A 31 8.91 -18.85 -10.61
N GLU A 32 9.77 -19.66 -10.01
CA GLU A 32 10.24 -19.42 -8.65
C GLU A 32 10.92 -18.05 -8.52
N PHE A 33 11.69 -17.63 -9.53
CA PHE A 33 12.29 -16.29 -9.58
C PHE A 33 11.25 -15.17 -9.45
N ILE A 34 10.17 -15.25 -10.23
CA ILE A 34 9.09 -14.25 -10.18
C ILE A 34 8.44 -14.23 -8.79
N GLY A 35 8.25 -15.39 -8.18
CA GLY A 35 7.70 -15.49 -6.83
C GLY A 35 8.61 -14.87 -5.77
N TRP A 36 9.92 -15.07 -5.87
CA TRP A 36 10.89 -14.40 -4.99
C TRP A 36 10.92 -12.89 -5.25
N PHE A 37 10.83 -12.46 -6.51
CA PHE A 37 10.75 -11.04 -6.84
C PHE A 37 9.53 -10.39 -6.17
N GLN A 38 8.35 -11.03 -6.24
CA GLN A 38 7.16 -10.58 -5.49
C GLN A 38 7.43 -10.49 -3.99
N THR A 39 8.10 -11.48 -3.43
CA THR A 39 8.44 -11.53 -2.01
C THR A 39 9.39 -10.41 -1.61
N PHE A 40 10.41 -10.11 -2.42
CA PHE A 40 11.36 -9.03 -2.12
C PHE A 40 10.81 -7.63 -2.41
N VAL A 41 9.89 -7.46 -3.36
CA VAL A 41 9.09 -6.24 -3.49
C VAL A 41 8.30 -5.98 -2.21
N CYS A 42 7.61 -6.99 -1.67
CA CYS A 42 6.93 -6.88 -0.38
C CYS A 42 7.90 -6.56 0.76
N PHE A 43 9.11 -7.13 0.75
CA PHE A 43 10.15 -6.86 1.74
C PHE A 43 10.55 -5.38 1.74
N VAL A 44 10.84 -4.81 0.57
CA VAL A 44 11.20 -3.39 0.45
C VAL A 44 10.05 -2.49 0.93
N ILE A 45 8.82 -2.80 0.52
CA ILE A 45 7.64 -2.02 0.94
C ILE A 45 7.49 -2.07 2.47
N MET A 46 7.55 -3.23 3.10
CA MET A 46 7.35 -3.34 4.55
C MET A 46 8.40 -2.56 5.35
N VAL A 47 9.61 -2.43 4.84
CA VAL A 47 10.72 -1.74 5.53
C VAL A 47 10.43 -0.25 5.70
N TYR A 48 9.96 0.45 4.67
CA TYR A 48 9.59 1.86 4.80
C TYR A 48 8.18 2.07 5.37
N TYR A 49 7.26 1.13 5.15
CA TYR A 49 5.89 1.22 5.62
C TYR A 49 5.80 1.32 7.16
N GLY A 50 6.74 0.65 7.85
CA GLY A 50 6.89 0.77 9.30
C GLY A 50 7.08 2.20 9.78
N ALA A 51 7.79 3.04 9.03
CA ALA A 51 8.02 4.44 9.41
C ALA A 51 6.72 5.27 9.32
N VAL A 52 5.94 5.11 8.25
CA VAL A 52 4.64 5.77 8.10
C VAL A 52 3.70 5.37 9.24
N LEU A 53 3.71 4.09 9.61
CA LEU A 53 2.92 3.59 10.74
C LEU A 53 3.38 4.21 12.07
N ALA A 54 4.69 4.35 12.28
CA ALA A 54 5.25 5.01 13.46
C ALA A 54 4.84 6.48 13.55
N TRP A 55 4.79 7.20 12.42
CA TRP A 55 4.26 8.57 12.36
C TRP A 55 2.79 8.62 12.80
N GLY A 56 1.97 7.69 12.31
CA GLY A 56 0.56 7.59 12.71
C GLY A 56 0.37 7.34 14.20
N VAL A 57 1.18 6.44 14.80
CA VAL A 57 1.19 6.17 16.25
C VAL A 57 1.52 7.45 17.03
N GLN A 58 2.57 8.14 16.62
CA GLN A 58 3.00 9.36 17.31
C GLN A 58 1.97 10.49 17.14
N TYR A 59 1.38 10.64 15.98
CA TYR A 59 0.32 11.63 15.74
C TYR A 59 -0.98 11.31 16.47
N THR A 60 -1.27 10.04 16.76
CA THR A 60 -2.37 9.68 17.66
C THR A 60 -2.14 10.28 19.06
N ILE A 61 -0.91 10.22 19.57
CA ILE A 61 -0.53 10.81 20.85
C ILE A 61 -0.59 12.34 20.78
N TYR A 62 0.00 12.94 19.75
CA TYR A 62 0.01 14.39 19.53
C TYR A 62 -1.39 14.98 19.37
N SER A 63 -2.36 14.21 18.92
CA SER A 63 -3.75 14.64 18.77
C SER A 63 -4.42 15.00 20.09
N VAL A 64 -3.97 14.43 21.21
CA VAL A 64 -4.60 14.68 22.52
C VAL A 64 -4.53 16.15 22.93
N ASN A 65 -3.46 16.84 22.56
CA ASN A 65 -3.23 18.24 22.88
C ASN A 65 -2.91 19.10 21.64
N GLU A 66 -3.13 18.54 20.44
CA GLU A 66 -2.80 19.20 19.15
C GLU A 66 -1.38 19.75 19.15
N ALA A 67 -0.40 18.90 19.50
CA ALA A 67 1.01 19.28 19.66
C ALA A 67 1.63 19.93 18.42
N TRP A 68 1.03 19.79 17.24
CA TRP A 68 1.47 20.47 16.01
C TRP A 68 1.21 21.98 15.99
N GLY A 69 0.40 22.52 16.91
CA GLY A 69 0.17 23.96 17.10
C GLY A 69 -0.45 24.65 15.89
N ALA A 70 -0.09 25.92 15.70
CA ALA A 70 -0.65 26.75 14.62
C ALA A 70 -0.04 26.48 13.24
N ASP A 71 1.15 25.88 13.17
CA ASP A 71 1.86 25.55 11.92
C ASP A 71 2.21 24.05 11.86
N PRO A 72 1.28 23.20 11.44
CA PRO A 72 1.52 21.77 11.27
C PRO A 72 2.63 21.44 10.24
N THR A 73 2.91 22.32 9.28
CA THR A 73 3.96 22.12 8.28
C THR A 73 5.34 22.16 8.91
N THR A 74 5.65 23.25 9.60
CA THR A 74 6.92 23.42 10.34
C THR A 74 7.04 22.33 11.42
N PHE A 75 5.95 22.03 12.13
CA PHE A 75 5.96 20.96 13.13
C PHE A 75 6.33 19.61 12.51
N PHE A 76 5.68 19.20 11.40
CA PHE A 76 5.94 17.90 10.77
C PHE A 76 7.35 17.82 10.21
N LEU A 77 7.76 18.82 9.42
CA LEU A 77 9.02 18.75 8.69
C LEU A 77 10.24 19.05 9.56
N GLU A 78 10.16 20.09 10.43
CA GLU A 78 11.31 20.57 11.16
C GLU A 78 11.41 20.02 12.58
N SER A 79 10.27 19.93 13.31
CA SER A 79 10.28 19.51 14.72
C SER A 79 10.15 17.99 14.88
N PHE A 80 9.28 17.34 14.09
CA PHE A 80 9.01 15.92 14.23
C PHE A 80 9.97 15.05 13.39
N LEU A 81 10.10 15.34 12.08
CA LEU A 81 10.99 14.59 11.19
C LEU A 81 12.43 15.12 11.24
N GLU A 82 12.66 16.34 11.68
CA GLU A 82 13.94 17.04 11.60
C GLU A 82 14.53 16.93 10.19
N LYS A 83 13.65 17.10 9.17
CA LYS A 83 13.94 16.82 7.76
C LYS A 83 15.11 17.67 7.26
N VAL A 84 16.08 17.02 6.63
CA VAL A 84 17.15 17.70 5.89
C VAL A 84 16.72 18.01 4.44
N PRO A 85 17.33 19.01 3.77
CA PRO A 85 17.10 19.27 2.35
C PRO A 85 17.29 18.02 1.48
N GLY A 86 16.59 17.95 0.33
CA GLY A 86 16.60 16.80 -0.56
C GLY A 86 17.97 16.46 -1.18
N ASP A 87 18.87 17.44 -1.25
CA ASP A 87 20.24 17.29 -1.74
C ASP A 87 21.25 16.82 -0.69
N THR A 88 20.82 16.79 0.58
CA THR A 88 21.67 16.45 1.74
C THR A 88 21.22 15.12 2.32
N PHE A 89 22.19 14.25 2.66
CA PHE A 89 21.94 13.01 3.38
C PHE A 89 22.45 13.08 4.82
N SER A 90 21.64 12.64 5.77
CA SER A 90 22.00 12.60 7.19
C SER A 90 21.64 11.26 7.82
N TRP A 91 22.63 10.64 8.47
CA TRP A 91 22.43 9.46 9.31
C TRP A 91 21.96 9.79 10.72
N ALA A 92 21.86 11.08 11.07
CA ALA A 92 21.43 11.50 12.39
C ALA A 92 20.01 10.99 12.67
N PRO A 93 19.77 10.35 13.82
CA PRO A 93 18.45 9.85 14.16
C PRO A 93 17.46 10.99 14.40
N ALA A 94 16.24 10.85 13.88
CA ALA A 94 15.08 11.61 14.29
C ALA A 94 14.40 10.84 15.44
N TRP A 95 14.75 11.16 16.68
CA TRP A 95 14.34 10.34 17.83
C TRP A 95 12.82 10.23 18.00
N ALA A 96 12.10 11.29 17.65
CA ALA A 96 10.64 11.30 17.67
C ALA A 96 10.03 10.26 16.70
N VAL A 97 10.76 9.88 15.65
CA VAL A 97 10.38 8.83 14.68
C VAL A 97 10.98 7.48 15.07
N MET A 98 12.26 7.46 15.41
CA MET A 98 13.01 6.22 15.62
C MET A 98 12.47 5.38 16.78
N ILE A 99 12.08 6.02 17.89
CA ILE A 99 11.54 5.30 19.06
C ILE A 99 10.19 4.63 18.74
N PRO A 100 9.17 5.35 18.22
CA PRO A 100 7.92 4.72 17.81
C PRO A 100 8.11 3.64 16.73
N LEU A 101 9.03 3.86 15.79
CA LEU A 101 9.36 2.89 14.75
C LEU A 101 9.91 1.59 15.34
N ALA A 102 10.82 1.67 16.29
CA ALA A 102 11.34 0.50 17.00
C ALA A 102 10.21 -0.26 17.76
N LEU A 103 9.31 0.47 18.42
CA LEU A 103 8.17 -0.12 19.13
C LEU A 103 7.18 -0.81 18.16
N VAL A 104 6.90 -0.20 17.02
CA VAL A 104 6.06 -0.80 15.96
C VAL A 104 6.67 -2.13 15.50
N TRP A 105 7.96 -2.16 15.22
CA TRP A 105 8.63 -3.39 14.78
C TRP A 105 8.63 -4.46 15.87
N VAL A 106 8.88 -4.11 17.13
CA VAL A 106 8.78 -5.06 18.27
C VAL A 106 7.39 -5.66 18.34
N LEU A 107 6.33 -4.84 18.25
CA LEU A 107 4.95 -5.31 18.28
C LEU A 107 4.65 -6.24 17.11
N VAL A 108 5.03 -5.86 15.89
CA VAL A 108 4.78 -6.64 14.67
C VAL A 108 5.49 -7.99 14.73
N LEU A 109 6.77 -8.00 15.11
CA LEU A 109 7.54 -9.25 15.25
C LEU A 109 6.98 -10.16 16.35
N PHE A 110 6.50 -9.58 17.43
CA PHE A 110 5.85 -10.34 18.51
C PHE A 110 4.54 -11.01 18.05
N VAL A 111 3.68 -10.27 17.33
CA VAL A 111 2.42 -10.82 16.79
C VAL A 111 2.68 -11.99 15.86
N ILE A 112 3.67 -11.84 14.97
CA ILE A 112 4.01 -12.86 13.98
C ILE A 112 4.73 -14.04 14.59
N GLY A 113 5.60 -13.79 15.56
CA GLY A 113 6.30 -14.85 16.30
C GLY A 113 5.36 -15.83 17.03
N ARG A 114 4.16 -15.40 17.36
CA ARG A 114 3.11 -16.26 17.97
C ARG A 114 2.36 -17.16 17.00
N GLY A 115 2.64 -17.06 15.72
CA GLY A 115 1.97 -17.84 14.66
C GLY A 115 1.05 -16.97 13.81
N LEU A 116 1.45 -16.79 12.56
CA LEU A 116 0.88 -15.86 11.59
C LEU A 116 -0.64 -15.98 11.41
N SER A 117 -1.15 -17.19 11.18
CA SER A 117 -2.56 -17.37 10.86
C SER A 117 -3.51 -17.00 11.99
N LYS A 118 -3.17 -17.35 13.22
CA LYS A 118 -4.02 -17.06 14.40
C LYS A 118 -3.87 -15.61 14.86
N GLY A 119 -2.65 -15.07 14.87
CA GLY A 119 -2.39 -13.70 15.32
C GLY A 119 -2.95 -12.65 14.36
N VAL A 120 -2.70 -12.79 13.06
CA VAL A 120 -3.18 -11.88 12.02
C VAL A 120 -4.71 -11.96 11.89
N GLU A 121 -5.28 -13.17 11.89
CA GLU A 121 -6.74 -13.35 11.83
C GLU A 121 -7.44 -12.73 13.05
N ALA A 122 -6.91 -12.94 14.25
CA ALA A 122 -7.46 -12.38 15.47
C ALA A 122 -7.35 -10.84 15.48
N ALA A 123 -6.22 -10.30 15.06
CA ALA A 123 -6.02 -8.85 14.93
C ALA A 123 -7.01 -8.24 13.93
N ASN A 124 -7.13 -8.82 12.74
CA ASN A 124 -8.03 -8.33 11.70
C ASN A 124 -9.50 -8.38 12.10
N LYS A 125 -9.94 -9.41 12.85
CA LYS A 125 -11.32 -9.51 13.37
C LYS A 125 -11.70 -8.35 14.28
N VAL A 126 -10.73 -7.76 14.99
CA VAL A 126 -10.96 -6.63 15.88
C VAL A 126 -10.66 -5.30 15.16
N PHE A 127 -9.55 -5.22 14.46
CA PHE A 127 -9.07 -3.96 13.88
C PHE A 127 -9.91 -3.47 12.71
N LEU A 128 -10.37 -4.36 11.81
CA LEU A 128 -11.16 -3.95 10.66
C LEU A 128 -12.53 -3.36 11.05
N PRO A 129 -13.34 -4.00 11.90
CA PRO A 129 -14.59 -3.38 12.38
C PRO A 129 -14.33 -2.06 13.12
N LEU A 130 -13.31 -2.02 13.98
CA LEU A 130 -12.97 -0.81 14.73
C LEU A 130 -12.56 0.32 13.77
N LEU A 131 -11.71 0.04 12.78
CA LEU A 131 -11.33 0.98 11.73
C LEU A 131 -12.58 1.58 11.04
N VAL A 132 -13.50 0.72 10.60
CA VAL A 132 -14.71 1.17 9.90
C VAL A 132 -15.56 2.08 10.81
N ILE A 133 -15.74 1.70 12.09
CA ILE A 133 -16.52 2.50 13.05
C ILE A 133 -15.88 3.87 13.30
N LEU A 134 -14.56 3.90 13.58
CA LEU A 134 -13.83 5.13 13.84
C LEU A 134 -13.86 6.05 12.61
N PHE A 135 -13.59 5.47 11.43
CA PHE A 135 -13.55 6.24 10.20
C PHE A 135 -14.95 6.74 9.78
N LEU A 136 -16.00 5.94 9.97
CA LEU A 136 -17.38 6.34 9.71
C LEU A 136 -17.79 7.53 10.62
N ALA A 137 -17.38 7.52 11.88
CA ALA A 137 -17.63 8.64 12.79
C ALA A 137 -16.97 9.94 12.27
N LEU A 138 -15.74 9.84 11.74
CA LEU A 138 -15.06 10.98 11.11
C LEU A 138 -15.79 11.47 9.86
N VAL A 139 -16.17 10.57 8.97
CA VAL A 139 -16.87 10.92 7.72
C VAL A 139 -18.20 11.60 8.03
N VAL A 140 -18.99 11.03 8.94
CA VAL A 140 -20.26 11.62 9.37
C VAL A 140 -20.02 13.05 9.91
N ARG A 141 -19.01 13.25 10.74
CA ARG A 141 -18.68 14.60 11.24
C ARG A 141 -18.23 15.55 10.12
N ALA A 142 -17.39 15.07 9.21
CA ALA A 142 -16.85 15.88 8.11
C ALA A 142 -17.95 16.43 7.18
N ILE A 143 -18.98 15.63 6.89
CA ILE A 143 -20.10 16.04 6.02
C ILE A 143 -20.88 17.22 6.61
N PHE A 144 -20.95 17.33 7.94
CA PHE A 144 -21.67 18.42 8.61
C PHE A 144 -20.80 19.66 8.87
N LEU A 145 -19.56 19.72 8.35
CA LEU A 145 -18.73 20.91 8.44
C LEU A 145 -19.20 21.99 7.45
N PRO A 146 -19.10 23.30 7.81
CA PRO A 146 -19.36 24.39 6.87
C PRO A 146 -18.42 24.25 5.64
N GLY A 147 -18.96 24.40 4.42
CA GLY A 147 -18.19 24.25 3.19
C GLY A 147 -17.95 22.79 2.72
N ALA A 148 -18.36 21.79 3.48
CA ALA A 148 -18.21 20.39 3.08
C ALA A 148 -18.84 20.07 1.72
N ILE A 149 -19.95 20.71 1.39
CA ILE A 149 -20.65 20.51 0.10
C ILE A 149 -19.78 20.94 -1.10
N GLU A 150 -18.93 21.94 -0.95
CA GLU A 150 -18.01 22.40 -2.01
C GLU A 150 -16.98 21.32 -2.33
N GLY A 151 -16.42 20.69 -1.29
CA GLY A 151 -15.53 19.53 -1.43
C GLY A 151 -16.22 18.32 -2.05
N LEU A 152 -17.44 18.00 -1.60
CA LEU A 152 -18.23 16.91 -2.18
C LEU A 152 -18.57 17.17 -3.65
N ASN A 153 -18.90 18.40 -4.01
CA ASN A 153 -19.10 18.78 -5.42
C ASN A 153 -17.82 18.58 -6.23
N ALA A 154 -16.66 18.98 -5.71
CA ALA A 154 -15.37 18.73 -6.40
C ALA A 154 -15.10 17.23 -6.59
N PHE A 155 -15.47 16.38 -5.64
CA PHE A 155 -15.29 14.93 -5.72
C PHE A 155 -16.25 14.24 -6.68
N PHE A 156 -17.54 14.64 -6.70
CA PHE A 156 -18.58 13.94 -7.46
C PHE A 156 -18.93 14.61 -8.80
N THR A 157 -18.47 15.84 -9.08
CA THR A 157 -18.77 16.49 -10.35
C THR A 157 -17.94 15.88 -11.48
N PRO A 158 -18.56 15.22 -12.48
CA PRO A 158 -17.84 14.55 -13.54
C PRO A 158 -17.14 15.56 -14.46
N ASN A 159 -15.85 15.34 -14.72
CA ASN A 159 -15.12 16.01 -15.80
C ASN A 159 -15.01 15.05 -16.99
N TRP A 160 -16.02 15.04 -17.84
CA TRP A 160 -16.06 14.15 -19.01
C TRP A 160 -14.93 14.41 -20.00
N GLY A 161 -14.43 15.65 -20.08
CA GLY A 161 -13.28 16.00 -20.93
C GLY A 161 -11.98 15.31 -20.52
N ALA A 162 -11.81 15.07 -19.23
CA ALA A 162 -10.64 14.38 -18.70
C ALA A 162 -10.52 12.91 -19.17
N LEU A 163 -11.61 12.29 -19.61
CA LEU A 163 -11.57 10.94 -20.16
C LEU A 163 -10.81 10.82 -21.48
N ALA A 164 -10.57 11.94 -22.16
CA ALA A 164 -9.73 11.98 -23.36
C ALA A 164 -8.22 12.00 -23.04
N ASP A 165 -7.84 12.27 -21.78
CA ASP A 165 -6.45 12.26 -21.33
C ASP A 165 -6.01 10.86 -20.92
N PRO A 166 -5.05 10.22 -21.61
CA PRO A 166 -4.52 8.91 -21.22
C PRO A 166 -3.96 8.86 -19.80
N ASN A 167 -3.44 9.98 -19.26
CA ASN A 167 -2.86 10.03 -17.92
C ASN A 167 -3.91 9.77 -16.82
N VAL A 168 -5.15 10.18 -17.04
CA VAL A 168 -6.27 9.90 -16.11
C VAL A 168 -6.50 8.39 -15.99
N TRP A 169 -6.49 7.68 -17.10
CA TRP A 169 -6.64 6.22 -17.11
C TRP A 169 -5.44 5.52 -16.48
N LEU A 170 -4.23 6.00 -16.74
CA LEU A 170 -3.01 5.46 -16.15
C LEU A 170 -3.03 5.62 -14.62
N ALA A 171 -3.40 6.80 -14.11
CA ALA A 171 -3.54 7.03 -12.68
C ALA A 171 -4.61 6.14 -12.05
N ALA A 172 -5.77 5.98 -12.70
CA ALA A 172 -6.84 5.11 -12.23
C ALA A 172 -6.41 3.63 -12.17
N PHE A 173 -5.69 3.14 -13.18
CA PHE A 173 -5.17 1.78 -13.18
C PHE A 173 -4.11 1.56 -12.09
N ALA A 174 -3.18 2.51 -11.91
CA ALA A 174 -2.17 2.45 -10.86
C ALA A 174 -2.82 2.37 -9.47
N GLN A 175 -3.81 3.23 -9.20
CA GLN A 175 -4.56 3.23 -7.94
C GLN A 175 -5.22 1.88 -7.68
N ILE A 176 -5.90 1.28 -8.67
CA ILE A 176 -6.57 -0.01 -8.51
C ILE A 176 -5.58 -1.13 -8.20
N PHE A 177 -4.42 -1.17 -8.86
CA PHE A 177 -3.41 -2.18 -8.61
C PHE A 177 -2.85 -2.09 -7.20
N TYR A 178 -2.53 -0.87 -6.77
CA TYR A 178 -1.99 -0.61 -5.44
C TYR A 178 -3.01 -0.93 -4.35
N SER A 179 -4.21 -0.39 -4.49
CA SER A 179 -5.30 -0.51 -3.53
C SER A 179 -5.75 -1.96 -3.29
N LEU A 180 -5.87 -2.76 -4.34
CA LEU A 180 -6.27 -4.16 -4.25
C LEU A 180 -5.11 -5.12 -3.93
N SER A 181 -3.89 -4.62 -3.80
CA SER A 181 -2.69 -5.42 -3.51
C SER A 181 -2.51 -6.61 -4.45
N VAL A 182 -2.78 -6.42 -5.76
CA VAL A 182 -2.73 -7.49 -6.76
C VAL A 182 -1.40 -7.56 -7.49
N GLY A 183 -0.98 -8.76 -7.86
CA GLY A 183 0.19 -9.00 -8.70
C GLY A 183 1.54 -8.98 -7.99
N PHE A 184 1.58 -8.80 -6.66
CA PHE A 184 2.83 -8.88 -5.86
C PHE A 184 2.74 -9.82 -4.65
N GLY A 185 1.87 -10.82 -4.74
CA GLY A 185 1.90 -11.99 -3.89
C GLY A 185 1.02 -11.96 -2.64
N ILE A 186 0.46 -10.82 -2.22
CA ILE A 186 -0.39 -10.73 -1.02
C ILE A 186 -1.65 -11.57 -1.20
N MET A 187 -2.44 -11.28 -2.22
CA MET A 187 -3.72 -11.97 -2.46
C MET A 187 -3.52 -13.42 -2.84
N LEU A 188 -2.44 -13.75 -3.56
CA LEU A 188 -2.03 -15.13 -3.83
C LEU A 188 -1.75 -15.88 -2.52
N THR A 189 -1.01 -15.29 -1.58
CA THR A 189 -0.70 -15.88 -0.29
C THR A 189 -1.96 -16.13 0.52
N TYR A 190 -2.87 -15.15 0.62
CA TYR A 190 -4.13 -15.32 1.32
C TYR A 190 -5.02 -16.40 0.68
N ALA A 191 -5.09 -16.45 -0.64
CA ALA A 191 -5.85 -17.46 -1.35
C ALA A 191 -5.33 -18.89 -1.10
N SER A 192 -4.03 -19.04 -0.80
CA SER A 192 -3.44 -20.33 -0.49
C SER A 192 -3.97 -20.97 0.80
N TYR A 193 -4.48 -20.17 1.73
CA TYR A 193 -5.07 -20.63 3.00
C TYR A 193 -6.57 -20.89 2.92
N LEU A 194 -7.25 -20.50 1.84
CA LEU A 194 -8.70 -20.72 1.69
C LEU A 194 -9.04 -22.22 1.66
N GLN A 195 -10.23 -22.57 2.13
CA GLN A 195 -10.71 -23.94 2.07
C GLN A 195 -10.88 -24.41 0.62
N ARG A 196 -10.72 -25.72 0.36
CA ARG A 196 -10.77 -26.29 -0.99
C ARG A 196 -12.08 -26.03 -1.75
N LYS A 197 -13.18 -25.80 -1.06
CA LYS A 197 -14.51 -25.51 -1.64
C LYS A 197 -14.90 -24.03 -1.52
N SER A 198 -13.95 -23.14 -1.23
CA SER A 198 -14.22 -21.70 -1.13
C SER A 198 -14.69 -21.14 -2.46
N ASN A 199 -15.71 -20.30 -2.42
CA ASN A 199 -16.18 -19.55 -3.58
C ASN A 199 -15.19 -18.43 -3.94
N LEU A 200 -14.23 -18.71 -4.82
CA LEU A 200 -13.12 -17.82 -5.13
C LEU A 200 -13.59 -16.52 -5.80
N THR A 201 -14.48 -16.62 -6.80
CA THR A 201 -14.98 -15.42 -7.48
C THR A 201 -15.79 -14.55 -6.54
N GLY A 202 -16.65 -15.14 -5.71
CA GLY A 202 -17.42 -14.41 -4.72
C GLY A 202 -16.54 -13.72 -3.70
N THR A 203 -15.52 -14.40 -3.17
CA THR A 203 -14.58 -13.83 -2.22
C THR A 203 -13.81 -12.66 -2.83
N ALA A 204 -13.32 -12.80 -4.06
CA ALA A 204 -12.61 -11.72 -4.74
C ALA A 204 -13.51 -10.51 -5.06
N LEU A 205 -14.77 -10.76 -5.45
CA LEU A 205 -15.74 -9.68 -5.66
C LEU A 205 -16.05 -8.94 -4.36
N VAL A 206 -16.28 -9.66 -3.26
CA VAL A 206 -16.51 -9.04 -1.95
C VAL A 206 -15.30 -8.22 -1.52
N ALA A 207 -14.08 -8.76 -1.65
CA ALA A 207 -12.86 -8.03 -1.32
C ALA A 207 -12.71 -6.76 -2.18
N GLY A 208 -12.87 -6.87 -3.51
CA GLY A 208 -12.73 -5.74 -4.42
C GLY A 208 -13.78 -4.65 -4.20
N PHE A 209 -15.06 -5.02 -4.06
CA PHE A 209 -16.13 -4.04 -3.85
C PHE A 209 -16.09 -3.44 -2.44
N ALA A 210 -15.74 -4.22 -1.40
CA ALA A 210 -15.56 -3.68 -0.05
C ALA A 210 -14.43 -2.64 -0.02
N ASN A 211 -13.29 -2.93 -0.69
CA ASN A 211 -12.20 -1.99 -0.82
C ASN A 211 -12.65 -0.69 -1.52
N SER A 212 -13.26 -0.78 -2.70
CA SER A 212 -13.73 0.40 -3.44
C SER A 212 -14.81 1.17 -2.69
N SER A 213 -15.69 0.49 -1.95
CA SER A 213 -16.68 1.16 -1.10
C SER A 213 -16.04 1.94 0.03
N PHE A 214 -14.98 1.39 0.63
CA PHE A 214 -14.22 2.10 1.66
C PHE A 214 -13.44 3.29 1.08
N GLU A 215 -12.88 3.16 -0.13
CA GLU A 215 -12.21 4.27 -0.84
C GLU A 215 -13.17 5.43 -1.13
N ILE A 216 -14.40 5.13 -1.59
CA ILE A 216 -15.42 6.15 -1.81
C ILE A 216 -15.82 6.81 -0.48
N LEU A 217 -16.02 6.02 0.58
CA LEU A 217 -16.29 6.54 1.92
C LEU A 217 -15.16 7.46 2.41
N ALA A 218 -13.89 7.04 2.19
CA ALA A 218 -12.73 7.85 2.51
C ALA A 218 -12.70 9.15 1.69
N GLY A 219 -12.98 9.07 0.39
CA GLY A 219 -13.10 10.23 -0.49
C GLY A 219 -14.15 11.23 0.01
N ILE A 220 -15.34 10.76 0.42
CA ILE A 220 -16.38 11.60 0.99
C ILE A 220 -15.84 12.36 2.23
N GLY A 221 -15.20 11.66 3.15
CA GLY A 221 -14.64 12.28 4.37
C GLY A 221 -13.53 13.28 4.07
N VAL A 222 -12.57 12.89 3.25
CA VAL A 222 -11.42 13.72 2.86
C VAL A 222 -11.85 14.97 2.12
N PHE A 223 -12.68 14.84 1.08
CA PHE A 223 -13.13 15.99 0.30
C PHE A 223 -14.07 16.91 1.09
N SER A 224 -14.92 16.37 1.99
CA SER A 224 -15.68 17.20 2.92
C SER A 224 -14.77 18.04 3.82
N ALA A 225 -13.68 17.45 4.33
CA ALA A 225 -12.72 18.15 5.16
C ALA A 225 -11.90 19.20 4.38
N ILE A 226 -11.54 18.90 3.12
CA ILE A 226 -10.89 19.85 2.21
C ILE A 226 -11.83 21.02 1.88
N GLY A 227 -13.11 20.74 1.60
CA GLY A 227 -14.14 21.77 1.37
C GLY A 227 -14.26 22.70 2.58
N PHE A 228 -14.25 22.16 3.80
CA PHE A 228 -14.24 22.95 5.03
C PHE A 228 -12.98 23.85 5.10
N MET A 229 -11.81 23.32 4.79
CA MET A 229 -10.55 24.11 4.81
C MET A 229 -10.59 25.22 3.74
N ALA A 230 -11.07 24.95 2.54
CA ALA A 230 -11.24 25.92 1.47
C ALA A 230 -12.21 27.05 1.89
N HIS A 231 -13.35 26.68 2.46
CA HIS A 231 -14.36 27.62 2.98
C HIS A 231 -13.77 28.54 4.07
N GLN A 232 -13.04 27.99 5.03
CA GLN A 232 -12.39 28.77 6.08
C GLN A 232 -11.29 29.70 5.54
N GLY A 233 -10.54 29.25 4.52
CA GLY A 233 -9.50 30.03 3.86
C GLY A 233 -10.02 31.04 2.84
N GLY A 234 -11.31 31.02 2.50
CA GLY A 234 -11.89 31.86 1.45
C GLY A 234 -11.33 31.60 0.06
N VAL A 235 -10.87 30.36 -0.20
CA VAL A 235 -10.28 29.91 -1.47
C VAL A 235 -11.13 28.82 -2.10
N SER A 236 -10.90 28.52 -3.38
CA SER A 236 -11.56 27.37 -4.02
C SER A 236 -10.89 26.04 -3.62
N VAL A 237 -11.63 24.91 -3.70
CA VAL A 237 -11.10 23.57 -3.40
C VAL A 237 -9.87 23.24 -4.25
N SER A 238 -9.80 23.73 -5.49
CA SER A 238 -8.68 23.51 -6.41
C SER A 238 -7.40 24.28 -6.05
N GLU A 239 -7.52 25.31 -5.21
CA GLU A 239 -6.37 26.11 -4.73
C GLU A 239 -5.80 25.59 -3.41
N VAL A 240 -6.41 24.56 -2.83
CA VAL A 240 -5.88 23.97 -1.60
C VAL A 240 -4.67 23.11 -1.93
N GLU A 241 -3.54 23.44 -1.36
CA GLU A 241 -2.27 22.73 -1.55
C GLU A 241 -2.09 21.58 -0.54
N GLY A 242 -1.13 20.70 -0.81
CA GLY A 242 -0.74 19.62 0.11
C GLY A 242 -1.75 18.48 0.20
N LEU A 243 -2.43 18.16 -0.92
CA LEU A 243 -3.50 17.15 -0.98
C LEU A 243 -3.00 15.74 -1.34
N THR A 244 -1.70 15.48 -1.26
CA THR A 244 -1.11 14.19 -1.64
C THR A 244 -0.15 13.66 -0.59
N GLY A 245 0.02 12.34 -0.57
CA GLY A 245 1.03 11.64 0.21
C GLY A 245 1.01 11.94 1.72
N PRO A 246 2.18 11.91 2.36
CA PRO A 246 2.32 12.19 3.78
C PRO A 246 1.89 13.60 4.19
N ILE A 247 2.01 14.60 3.30
CA ILE A 247 1.60 15.99 3.58
C ILE A 247 0.09 16.06 3.83
N LEU A 248 -0.73 15.37 3.03
CA LEU A 248 -2.16 15.31 3.28
C LEU A 248 -2.45 14.79 4.69
N SER A 249 -1.87 13.66 5.08
CA SER A 249 -2.17 12.99 6.34
C SER A 249 -1.59 13.70 7.57
N PHE A 250 -0.36 14.23 7.48
CA PHE A 250 0.38 14.72 8.64
C PHE A 250 0.56 16.24 8.72
N VAL A 251 0.09 16.97 7.70
CA VAL A 251 0.06 18.43 7.67
C VAL A 251 -1.37 18.94 7.48
N THR A 252 -2.00 18.55 6.36
CA THR A 252 -3.32 19.08 5.99
C THR A 252 -4.41 18.61 6.96
N PHE A 253 -4.47 17.33 7.30
CA PHE A 253 -5.44 16.85 8.29
C PHE A 253 -5.26 17.43 9.70
N PRO A 254 -4.06 17.52 10.29
CA PRO A 254 -3.83 18.25 11.54
C PRO A 254 -4.35 19.69 11.50
N LYS A 255 -4.10 20.42 10.39
CA LYS A 255 -4.61 21.79 10.21
C LYS A 255 -6.15 21.81 10.24
N ILE A 256 -6.81 20.89 9.52
CA ILE A 256 -8.27 20.77 9.52
C ILE A 256 -8.77 20.41 10.92
N ILE A 257 -8.16 19.46 11.59
CA ILE A 257 -8.52 18.99 12.93
C ILE A 257 -8.50 20.16 13.92
N SER A 258 -7.45 20.99 13.92
CA SER A 258 -7.35 22.15 14.80
C SER A 258 -8.41 23.23 14.54
N MET A 259 -8.98 23.26 13.35
CA MET A 259 -10.09 24.18 13.00
C MET A 259 -11.45 23.64 13.42
N MET A 260 -11.54 22.37 13.82
CA MET A 260 -12.82 21.72 14.16
C MET A 260 -13.13 21.81 15.65
N PRO A 261 -14.40 22.07 16.03
CA PRO A 261 -14.82 21.90 17.41
C PRO A 261 -14.61 20.45 17.87
N GLY A 262 -13.84 20.27 18.96
CA GLY A 262 -13.49 18.94 19.46
C GLY A 262 -12.34 18.28 18.69
N GLY A 263 -11.47 19.08 18.06
CA GLY A 263 -10.32 18.63 17.27
C GLY A 263 -9.52 17.48 17.87
N PRO A 264 -9.11 17.52 19.16
CA PRO A 264 -8.36 16.42 19.78
C PRO A 264 -9.02 15.05 19.64
N ILE A 265 -10.36 14.96 19.81
CA ILE A 265 -11.09 13.70 19.69
C ILE A 265 -11.02 13.20 18.24
N PHE A 266 -11.26 14.09 17.27
CA PHE A 266 -11.21 13.73 15.85
C PHE A 266 -9.80 13.36 15.40
N GLY A 267 -8.78 14.03 15.92
CA GLY A 267 -7.38 13.68 15.67
C GLY A 267 -7.05 12.29 16.16
N VAL A 268 -7.41 11.96 17.40
CA VAL A 268 -7.21 10.61 17.95
C VAL A 268 -7.95 9.56 17.11
N LEU A 269 -9.20 9.80 16.73
CA LEU A 269 -9.98 8.88 15.89
C LEU A 269 -9.35 8.68 14.52
N PHE A 270 -8.93 9.77 13.86
CA PHE A 270 -8.31 9.74 12.53
C PHE A 270 -6.99 8.95 12.54
N PHE A 271 -6.05 9.35 13.39
CA PHE A 271 -4.74 8.70 13.42
C PHE A 271 -4.79 7.28 13.97
N SER A 272 -5.67 6.98 14.93
CA SER A 272 -5.89 5.61 15.38
C SER A 272 -6.45 4.73 14.25
N SER A 273 -7.39 5.23 13.44
CA SER A 273 -7.90 4.49 12.29
C SER A 273 -6.81 4.24 11.25
N LEU A 274 -5.96 5.24 10.98
CA LEU A 274 -4.82 5.12 10.09
C LEU A 274 -3.81 4.07 10.58
N VAL A 275 -3.51 4.07 11.88
CA VAL A 275 -2.63 3.08 12.52
C VAL A 275 -3.20 1.67 12.41
N LEU A 276 -4.49 1.49 12.68
CA LEU A 276 -5.15 0.17 12.57
C LEU A 276 -5.10 -0.37 11.13
N ALA A 277 -5.39 0.48 10.15
CA ALA A 277 -5.26 0.13 8.73
C ALA A 277 -3.82 -0.23 8.38
N GLY A 278 -2.86 0.57 8.84
CA GLY A 278 -1.44 0.35 8.58
C GLY A 278 -0.89 -0.92 9.20
N VAL A 279 -1.28 -1.26 10.43
CA VAL A 279 -0.86 -2.52 11.10
C VAL A 279 -1.33 -3.73 10.30
N THR A 280 -2.58 -3.75 9.84
CA THR A 280 -3.11 -4.88 9.06
C THR A 280 -2.37 -5.06 7.74
N SER A 281 -2.01 -3.96 7.08
CA SER A 281 -1.22 -3.97 5.85
C SER A 281 0.22 -4.44 6.07
N LEU A 282 0.89 -3.97 7.11
CA LEU A 282 2.25 -4.39 7.45
C LEU A 282 2.31 -5.89 7.79
N LEU A 283 1.32 -6.40 8.52
CA LEU A 283 1.18 -7.83 8.80
C LEU A 283 0.98 -8.65 7.52
N SER A 284 0.22 -8.12 6.55
CA SER A 284 0.01 -8.78 5.25
C SER A 284 1.29 -8.88 4.42
N LEU A 285 2.07 -7.80 4.36
CA LEU A 285 3.39 -7.80 3.69
C LEU A 285 4.35 -8.81 4.32
N LEU A 286 4.43 -8.81 5.64
CA LEU A 286 5.30 -9.73 6.38
C LEU A 286 4.83 -11.19 6.25
N GLN A 287 3.52 -11.44 6.06
CA GLN A 287 2.98 -12.77 5.76
C GLN A 287 3.54 -13.33 4.45
N VAL A 288 3.61 -12.53 3.39
CA VAL A 288 4.20 -12.95 2.10
C VAL A 288 5.66 -13.34 2.28
N VAL A 289 6.43 -12.45 2.92
CA VAL A 289 7.86 -12.60 3.14
C VAL A 289 8.17 -13.82 4.01
N SER A 290 7.48 -13.97 5.12
CA SER A 290 7.64 -15.11 6.03
C SER A 290 7.18 -16.43 5.39
N GLY A 291 6.08 -16.41 4.63
CA GLY A 291 5.55 -17.56 3.91
C GLY A 291 6.53 -18.12 2.90
N GLY A 292 7.23 -17.25 2.16
CA GLY A 292 8.29 -17.65 1.22
C GLY A 292 9.38 -18.49 1.89
N LEU A 293 9.87 -18.05 3.04
CA LEU A 293 10.89 -18.79 3.81
C LEU A 293 10.36 -20.08 4.41
N GLN A 294 9.13 -20.08 4.91
CA GLN A 294 8.49 -21.28 5.45
C GLN A 294 8.41 -22.38 4.39
N ASP A 295 7.95 -22.04 3.20
CA ASP A 295 7.79 -23.01 2.10
C ASP A 295 9.14 -23.47 1.52
N LYS A 296 10.15 -22.59 1.45
CA LYS A 296 11.47 -22.91 0.90
C LYS A 296 12.32 -23.76 1.85
N PHE A 297 12.34 -23.40 3.13
CA PHE A 297 13.28 -23.96 4.12
C PHE A 297 12.59 -24.82 5.18
N GLY A 298 11.26 -24.93 5.17
CA GLY A 298 10.52 -25.66 6.20
C GLY A 298 10.62 -25.02 7.60
N TRP A 299 10.89 -23.72 7.68
CA TRP A 299 11.07 -23.03 8.94
C TRP A 299 9.74 -22.77 9.66
N SER A 300 9.80 -22.68 10.98
CA SER A 300 8.64 -22.24 11.75
C SER A 300 8.29 -20.77 11.45
N PRO A 301 7.03 -20.35 11.61
CA PRO A 301 6.64 -18.96 11.45
C PRO A 301 7.49 -17.98 12.26
N ALA A 302 7.79 -18.32 13.52
CA ALA A 302 8.62 -17.49 14.39
C ALA A 302 10.04 -17.31 13.85
N ARG A 303 10.68 -18.41 13.40
CA ARG A 303 12.02 -18.34 12.82
C ARG A 303 12.04 -17.53 11.54
N SER A 304 11.07 -17.73 10.65
CA SER A 304 10.96 -17.00 9.39
C SER A 304 10.74 -15.51 9.63
N ALA A 305 9.89 -15.17 10.61
CA ALA A 305 9.62 -13.78 10.98
C ALA A 305 10.87 -13.08 11.55
N LEU A 306 11.65 -13.77 12.39
CA LEU A 306 12.87 -13.20 12.98
C LEU A 306 13.98 -13.02 11.94
N VAL A 307 14.21 -14.02 11.09
CA VAL A 307 15.33 -13.99 10.13
C VAL A 307 15.21 -12.85 9.12
N LEU A 308 14.00 -12.50 8.69
CA LEU A 308 13.80 -11.35 7.80
C LEU A 308 13.30 -10.10 8.53
N GLY A 309 12.55 -10.26 9.60
CA GLY A 309 12.02 -9.14 10.36
C GLY A 309 13.08 -8.36 11.12
N VAL A 310 14.10 -9.02 11.67
CA VAL A 310 15.20 -8.32 12.35
C VAL A 310 16.02 -7.47 11.36
N PRO A 311 16.52 -8.02 10.23
CA PRO A 311 17.15 -7.17 9.22
C PRO A 311 16.25 -6.06 8.70
N ALA A 312 14.97 -6.33 8.44
CA ALA A 312 14.00 -5.31 8.04
C ALA A 312 13.89 -4.18 9.07
N THR A 313 13.84 -4.54 10.37
CA THR A 313 13.83 -3.57 11.47
C THR A 313 15.08 -2.70 11.45
N VAL A 314 16.26 -3.30 11.32
CA VAL A 314 17.53 -2.56 11.28
C VAL A 314 17.57 -1.62 10.07
N ILE A 315 17.21 -2.10 8.88
CA ILE A 315 17.18 -1.26 7.66
C ILE A 315 16.15 -0.15 7.82
N SER A 316 14.99 -0.46 8.38
CA SER A 316 13.91 0.53 8.63
C SER A 316 14.39 1.65 9.56
N LEU A 317 15.02 1.31 10.68
CA LEU A 317 15.55 2.29 11.63
C LEU A 317 16.66 3.15 11.00
N VAL A 318 17.60 2.52 10.29
CA VAL A 318 18.78 3.19 9.71
C VAL A 318 18.40 4.10 8.54
N LEU A 319 17.45 3.70 7.68
CA LEU A 319 17.12 4.48 6.48
C LEU A 319 15.93 5.43 6.71
N PHE A 320 14.94 5.04 7.52
CA PHE A 320 13.67 5.75 7.64
C PHE A 320 13.42 6.34 9.03
N GLY A 321 14.23 5.98 10.03
CA GLY A 321 14.23 6.60 11.37
C GLY A 321 15.17 7.79 11.50
N THR A 322 15.78 8.25 10.40
CA THR A 322 16.76 9.33 10.34
C THR A 322 16.14 10.62 9.81
N ARG A 323 16.89 11.73 9.88
CA ARG A 323 16.48 13.03 9.32
C ARG A 323 16.30 13.02 7.79
N SER A 324 16.89 12.06 7.09
CA SER A 324 16.65 11.80 5.67
C SER A 324 15.48 10.84 5.41
N GLY A 325 14.80 10.38 6.46
CA GLY A 325 13.80 9.30 6.36
C GLY A 325 12.66 9.60 5.39
N LEU A 326 12.13 10.82 5.37
CA LEU A 326 11.07 11.19 4.42
C LEU A 326 11.58 11.21 2.97
N ASN A 327 12.79 11.75 2.72
CA ASN A 327 13.37 11.79 1.38
C ASN A 327 13.64 10.37 0.85
N ASN A 328 14.18 9.49 1.71
CA ASN A 328 14.43 8.10 1.37
C ASN A 328 13.12 7.35 1.08
N LEU A 329 12.07 7.60 1.89
CA LEU A 329 10.76 6.99 1.72
C LEU A 329 10.15 7.38 0.38
N ASP A 330 10.15 8.66 0.06
CA ASP A 330 9.57 9.18 -1.18
C ASP A 330 10.22 8.55 -2.41
N ILE A 331 11.56 8.49 -2.45
CA ILE A 331 12.29 7.87 -3.56
C ILE A 331 12.02 6.36 -3.63
N VAL A 332 12.17 5.64 -2.51
CA VAL A 332 12.00 4.17 -2.49
C VAL A 332 10.56 3.77 -2.84
N ASP A 333 9.58 4.45 -2.26
CA ASP A 333 8.15 4.19 -2.50
C ASP A 333 7.80 4.38 -3.97
N ASN A 334 8.22 5.49 -4.59
CA ASN A 334 7.97 5.73 -6.00
C ASN A 334 8.53 4.61 -6.89
N PHE A 335 9.80 4.26 -6.72
CA PHE A 335 10.47 3.28 -7.58
C PHE A 335 9.97 1.86 -7.38
N ILE A 336 9.77 1.44 -6.13
CA ILE A 336 9.30 0.08 -5.88
C ILE A 336 7.85 -0.13 -6.33
N ASN A 337 7.02 0.91 -6.27
CA ASN A 337 5.63 0.81 -6.74
C ASN A 337 5.53 0.97 -8.26
N SER A 338 6.15 1.99 -8.86
CA SER A 338 6.04 2.26 -10.30
C SER A 338 6.82 1.26 -11.17
N VAL A 339 7.89 0.67 -10.65
CA VAL A 339 8.72 -0.29 -11.39
C VAL A 339 8.62 -1.68 -10.79
N GLY A 340 8.86 -1.85 -9.49
CA GLY A 340 8.90 -3.17 -8.83
C GLY A 340 7.57 -3.90 -8.87
N VAL A 341 6.51 -3.31 -8.32
CA VAL A 341 5.15 -3.89 -8.29
C VAL A 341 4.61 -4.10 -9.70
N VAL A 342 4.76 -3.10 -10.56
CA VAL A 342 4.25 -3.18 -11.94
C VAL A 342 4.97 -4.27 -12.74
N SER A 343 6.31 -4.34 -12.67
CA SER A 343 7.07 -5.43 -13.30
C SER A 343 6.66 -6.81 -12.79
N SER A 344 6.44 -6.93 -11.47
CA SER A 344 5.98 -8.14 -10.82
C SER A 344 4.64 -8.60 -11.39
N ALA A 345 3.67 -7.69 -11.49
CA ALA A 345 2.34 -7.99 -12.03
C ALA A 345 2.38 -8.39 -13.52
N ILE A 346 3.20 -7.70 -14.32
CA ILE A 346 3.41 -8.04 -15.74
C ILE A 346 4.00 -9.45 -15.85
N MET A 347 5.10 -9.72 -15.18
CA MET A 347 5.77 -11.03 -15.24
C MET A 347 4.85 -12.15 -14.77
N PHE A 348 4.08 -11.93 -13.71
CA PHE A 348 3.11 -12.90 -13.21
C PHE A 348 1.99 -13.19 -14.21
N ALA A 349 1.37 -12.18 -14.80
CA ALA A 349 0.31 -12.34 -15.78
C ALA A 349 0.83 -13.05 -17.06
N VAL A 350 1.99 -12.61 -17.58
CA VAL A 350 2.64 -13.22 -18.74
C VAL A 350 3.02 -14.68 -18.45
N LEU A 351 3.61 -14.97 -17.28
CA LEU A 351 3.93 -16.35 -16.89
C LEU A 351 2.70 -17.25 -16.96
N CYS A 352 1.57 -16.81 -16.40
CA CYS A 352 0.32 -17.58 -16.41
C CYS A 352 -0.32 -17.69 -17.81
N ALA A 353 -0.02 -16.75 -18.72
CA ALA A 353 -0.55 -16.80 -20.08
C ALA A 353 0.23 -17.76 -20.99
N VAL A 354 1.57 -17.80 -20.85
CA VAL A 354 2.45 -18.51 -21.81
C VAL A 354 3.03 -19.80 -21.28
N ALA A 355 3.14 -19.99 -19.96
CA ALA A 355 3.82 -21.13 -19.35
C ALA A 355 2.85 -22.05 -18.57
N GLY A 356 3.12 -23.36 -18.62
CA GLY A 356 2.46 -24.36 -17.78
C GLY A 356 0.94 -24.47 -17.96
N PRO A 357 0.19 -24.54 -16.87
CA PRO A 357 -1.27 -24.52 -16.92
C PRO A 357 -1.74 -23.13 -17.35
N ARG A 358 -2.02 -23.00 -18.63
CA ARG A 358 -2.50 -21.77 -19.26
C ARG A 358 -3.72 -21.22 -18.53
N LEU A 359 -4.00 -19.92 -18.72
CA LEU A 359 -5.14 -19.22 -18.12
C LEU A 359 -6.45 -19.99 -18.18
N GLY A 360 -6.70 -20.76 -19.25
CA GLY A 360 -7.87 -21.65 -19.38
C GLY A 360 -7.98 -22.71 -18.27
N VAL A 361 -6.86 -23.29 -17.82
CA VAL A 361 -6.84 -24.25 -16.72
C VAL A 361 -7.10 -23.57 -15.37
N LEU A 362 -6.58 -22.34 -15.19
CA LEU A 362 -6.86 -21.52 -14.00
C LEU A 362 -8.34 -21.08 -13.99
N ARG A 363 -8.88 -20.67 -15.13
CA ARG A 363 -10.31 -20.37 -15.29
C ARG A 363 -11.19 -21.58 -14.99
N ALA A 364 -10.86 -22.75 -15.50
CA ALA A 364 -11.58 -23.97 -15.21
C ALA A 364 -11.54 -24.31 -13.72
N HIS A 365 -10.37 -24.13 -13.06
CA HIS A 365 -10.21 -24.35 -11.63
C HIS A 365 -11.07 -23.39 -10.80
N ILE A 366 -11.01 -22.09 -11.07
CA ILE A 366 -11.81 -21.10 -10.33
C ILE A 366 -13.32 -21.36 -10.54
N ASN A 367 -13.71 -21.69 -11.77
CA ASN A 367 -15.09 -21.99 -12.12
C ASN A 367 -15.61 -23.28 -11.48
N SER A 368 -14.75 -24.23 -11.14
CA SER A 368 -15.18 -25.50 -10.50
C SER A 368 -15.65 -25.30 -9.06
N VAL A 369 -15.18 -24.26 -8.37
CA VAL A 369 -15.48 -24.00 -6.97
C VAL A 369 -16.29 -22.71 -6.74
N SER A 370 -16.57 -21.95 -7.79
CA SER A 370 -17.18 -20.62 -7.68
C SER A 370 -18.62 -20.57 -8.21
N SER A 371 -19.44 -19.74 -7.57
CA SER A 371 -20.84 -19.50 -7.97
C SER A 371 -20.94 -18.65 -9.24
N VAL A 372 -20.18 -17.54 -9.29
CA VAL A 372 -20.08 -16.68 -10.48
C VAL A 372 -19.02 -17.26 -11.39
N LYS A 373 -19.35 -17.48 -12.65
CA LYS A 373 -18.41 -18.07 -13.61
C LYS A 373 -17.59 -17.00 -14.29
N VAL A 374 -16.28 -17.19 -14.34
CA VAL A 374 -15.34 -16.33 -15.06
C VAL A 374 -15.50 -16.57 -16.57
N PRO A 375 -15.83 -15.53 -17.36
CA PRO A 375 -16.03 -15.65 -18.79
C PRO A 375 -14.71 -15.90 -19.52
N TRP A 376 -14.81 -16.38 -20.77
CA TRP A 376 -13.61 -16.64 -21.60
C TRP A 376 -12.79 -15.37 -21.92
N LEU A 377 -13.45 -14.21 -21.97
CA LEU A 377 -12.80 -12.90 -22.17
C LEU A 377 -11.79 -12.54 -21.08
N TRP A 378 -11.84 -13.18 -19.92
CA TRP A 378 -10.87 -12.99 -18.85
C TRP A 378 -9.44 -13.40 -19.27
N GLU A 379 -9.31 -14.44 -20.11
CA GLU A 379 -7.99 -14.93 -20.56
C GLU A 379 -7.24 -13.88 -21.39
N PRO A 380 -7.78 -13.33 -22.50
CA PRO A 380 -7.07 -12.27 -23.23
C PRO A 380 -6.94 -10.97 -22.44
N LEU A 381 -7.88 -10.65 -21.56
CA LEU A 381 -7.80 -9.48 -20.71
C LEU A 381 -6.58 -9.56 -19.76
N VAL A 382 -6.41 -10.68 -19.06
CA VAL A 382 -5.30 -10.87 -18.12
C VAL A 382 -3.98 -11.17 -18.82
N GLY A 383 -4.02 -11.94 -19.92
CA GLY A 383 -2.80 -12.39 -20.58
C GLY A 383 -2.20 -11.38 -21.57
N ILE A 384 -2.99 -10.44 -22.06
CA ILE A 384 -2.56 -9.50 -23.12
C ILE A 384 -2.83 -8.05 -22.71
N VAL A 385 -4.10 -7.70 -22.46
CA VAL A 385 -4.50 -6.29 -22.30
C VAL A 385 -3.85 -5.68 -21.06
N ILE A 386 -4.00 -6.35 -19.91
CA ILE A 386 -3.45 -5.84 -18.63
C ILE A 386 -1.92 -5.72 -18.69
N PRO A 387 -1.14 -6.73 -19.12
CA PRO A 387 0.30 -6.58 -19.26
C PRO A 387 0.74 -5.45 -20.17
N ILE A 388 0.06 -5.23 -21.30
CA ILE A 388 0.37 -4.13 -22.22
C ILE A 388 0.11 -2.77 -21.55
N VAL A 389 -1.05 -2.60 -20.92
CA VAL A 389 -1.37 -1.34 -20.23
C VAL A 389 -0.35 -1.05 -19.14
N LEU A 390 -0.04 -2.05 -18.29
CA LEU A 390 0.95 -1.90 -17.23
C LEU A 390 2.35 -1.60 -17.78
N PHE A 391 2.74 -2.24 -18.87
CA PHE A 391 4.04 -1.97 -19.53
C PHE A 391 4.12 -0.54 -20.06
N VAL A 392 3.06 -0.04 -20.70
CA VAL A 392 3.00 1.35 -21.19
C VAL A 392 3.11 2.33 -20.01
N MET A 393 2.37 2.09 -18.93
CA MET A 393 2.44 2.91 -17.72
C MET A 393 3.86 2.96 -17.14
N MET A 394 4.47 1.80 -16.97
CA MET A 394 5.83 1.68 -16.45
C MET A 394 6.84 2.38 -17.37
N ALA A 395 6.73 2.18 -18.70
CA ALA A 395 7.60 2.82 -19.67
C ALA A 395 7.48 4.35 -19.63
N MET A 396 6.25 4.89 -19.54
CA MET A 396 6.03 6.33 -19.40
C MET A 396 6.63 6.88 -18.12
N SER A 397 6.44 6.20 -16.99
CA SER A 397 7.06 6.59 -15.71
C SER A 397 8.58 6.59 -15.77
N ILE A 398 9.19 5.54 -16.34
CA ILE A 398 10.65 5.45 -16.51
C ILE A 398 11.17 6.56 -17.41
N VAL A 399 10.53 6.79 -18.58
CA VAL A 399 10.93 7.86 -19.50
C VAL A 399 10.87 9.22 -18.82
N ARG A 400 9.80 9.52 -18.10
CA ARG A 400 9.66 10.77 -17.35
C ARG A 400 10.80 10.94 -16.34
N ILE A 401 11.09 9.91 -15.52
CA ILE A 401 12.19 9.97 -14.52
C ILE A 401 13.54 10.18 -15.20
N LEU A 402 13.78 9.58 -16.38
CA LEU A 402 15.07 9.72 -17.09
C LEU A 402 15.22 11.07 -17.79
N THR A 403 14.13 11.69 -18.25
CA THR A 403 14.15 12.97 -18.99
C THR A 403 14.05 14.19 -18.09
N GLU A 404 13.19 14.12 -17.06
CA GLU A 404 12.87 15.25 -16.19
C GLU A 404 13.55 15.15 -14.82
N GLY A 405 14.09 13.96 -14.48
CA GLY A 405 14.53 13.64 -13.13
C GLY A 405 13.37 13.19 -12.25
N TYR A 406 13.64 12.99 -10.97
CA TYR A 406 12.62 12.69 -9.96
C TYR A 406 12.65 13.77 -8.89
N GLU A 407 11.59 14.57 -8.83
CA GLU A 407 11.49 15.71 -7.93
C GLU A 407 12.77 16.61 -7.99
N THR A 408 13.19 17.16 -6.87
CA THR A 408 14.42 17.96 -6.74
C THR A 408 15.62 17.14 -6.26
N TYR A 409 15.51 15.80 -6.25
CA TYR A 409 16.57 14.95 -5.71
C TYR A 409 17.77 14.82 -6.65
N PRO A 410 19.00 14.81 -6.11
CA PRO A 410 20.20 14.54 -6.89
C PRO A 410 20.15 13.16 -7.54
N THR A 411 20.62 13.07 -8.77
CA THR A 411 20.65 11.80 -9.54
C THR A 411 21.29 10.65 -8.76
N ARG A 412 22.32 10.90 -7.97
CA ARG A 412 22.97 9.89 -7.12
C ARG A 412 22.02 9.26 -6.09
N TYR A 413 21.10 10.04 -5.51
CA TYR A 413 20.12 9.52 -4.55
C TYR A 413 19.06 8.69 -5.24
N VAL A 414 18.59 9.17 -6.38
CA VAL A 414 17.66 8.44 -7.24
C VAL A 414 18.26 7.09 -7.69
N LEU A 415 19.54 7.06 -8.05
CA LEU A 415 20.22 5.82 -8.42
C LEU A 415 20.37 4.86 -7.22
N ILE A 416 20.79 5.34 -6.06
CA ILE A 416 21.06 4.49 -4.88
C ILE A 416 19.75 4.00 -4.26
N PHE A 417 18.82 4.88 -3.96
CA PHE A 417 17.61 4.54 -3.23
C PHE A 417 16.47 4.11 -4.16
N GLY A 418 16.32 4.72 -5.34
CA GLY A 418 15.30 4.38 -6.30
C GLY A 418 15.65 3.10 -7.08
N TRP A 419 16.53 3.20 -8.05
CA TRP A 419 16.95 2.04 -8.86
C TRP A 419 17.63 0.96 -8.03
N GLY A 420 18.39 1.35 -6.98
CA GLY A 420 19.01 0.43 -6.05
C GLY A 420 18.01 -0.44 -5.31
N SER A 421 16.86 0.08 -4.88
CA SER A 421 15.82 -0.70 -4.21
C SER A 421 15.22 -1.78 -5.13
N VAL A 422 14.99 -1.44 -6.40
CA VAL A 422 14.51 -2.40 -7.42
C VAL A 422 15.60 -3.44 -7.72
N ALA A 423 16.86 -2.99 -7.87
CA ALA A 423 17.97 -3.89 -8.13
C ALA A 423 18.19 -4.90 -6.98
N VAL A 424 18.06 -4.46 -5.72
CA VAL A 424 18.12 -5.35 -4.55
C VAL A 424 17.00 -6.39 -4.61
N ALA A 425 15.77 -6.00 -4.96
CA ALA A 425 14.67 -6.97 -5.10
C ALA A 425 14.96 -8.00 -6.21
N VAL A 426 15.52 -7.59 -7.36
CA VAL A 426 15.91 -8.49 -8.45
C VAL A 426 17.04 -9.42 -8.03
N ILE A 427 18.13 -8.89 -7.47
CA ILE A 427 19.32 -9.67 -7.10
C ILE A 427 18.98 -10.69 -6.00
N ALA A 428 18.19 -10.29 -5.00
CA ALA A 428 17.76 -11.18 -3.93
C ALA A 428 16.82 -12.29 -4.41
N SER A 429 16.24 -12.15 -5.61
CA SER A 429 15.34 -13.14 -6.21
C SER A 429 16.06 -14.23 -7.01
N LEU A 430 17.34 -14.01 -7.37
CA LEU A 430 18.19 -14.96 -8.09
C LEU A 430 18.71 -16.06 -7.17
#